data_9d637711aee4d89dc02859f2e4b43176
#
_entry.id   9d637711aee4d89dc02859f2e4b43176
#
_cell.length_a   1.000
_cell.length_b   1.000
_cell.length_c   1.000
_cell.angle_alpha   90.00
_cell.angle_beta   90.00
_cell.angle_gamma   90.00
#
_symmetry.space_group_name_H-M   'P 1'
#
loop_
_entity.id
_entity.type
_entity.pdbx_description
1 polymer ?
#
loop_
_entity_poly.entity_id
_entity_poly.type
_entity_poly.pdbx_seq_one_letter_code
_entity_poly.pdbx_strand_id
1 'polypeptide(L)'
;MVDYISVLKEDLVEQFRGKPNIEALVEVIGIELQQVADFYEQLRTERDLDHAVGKQLDGVGDIVVMTRKEAGELAGDPIPFDVIDDDTYRQYLIYKILKNTCDCTYPDIIKAFKMFWDYPLYYTEDPEQPATMIFDTGELPGNVDTPPLF
;
A
#
# COMPACT_ATOMS: atom_id res chain seq x y z
N MET A 1 3.88 21.72 7.23
CA MET A 1 2.71 22.25 6.48
C MET A 1 2.82 23.75 6.47
N VAL A 2 2.66 24.41 5.33
CA VAL A 2 2.74 25.87 5.20
C VAL A 2 1.40 26.45 5.67
N ASP A 3 1.43 27.48 6.50
CA ASP A 3 0.24 28.25 6.88
C ASP A 3 0.07 29.42 5.90
N TYR A 4 -0.79 29.21 4.91
CA TYR A 4 -1.03 30.21 3.86
C TYR A 4 -1.68 31.49 4.38
N ILE A 5 -2.44 31.43 5.47
CA ILE A 5 -3.06 32.62 6.08
C ILE A 5 -1.95 33.54 6.62
N SER A 6 -1.02 32.99 7.38
CA SER A 6 0.12 33.76 7.91
C SER A 6 1.00 34.33 6.82
N VAL A 7 1.33 33.53 5.79
CA VAL A 7 2.13 33.97 4.65
C VAL A 7 1.47 35.15 3.94
N LEU A 8 0.19 35.03 3.60
CA LEU A 8 -0.52 36.11 2.89
C LEU A 8 -0.67 37.37 3.73
N LYS A 9 -0.81 37.26 5.05
CA LYS A 9 -0.83 38.42 5.97
C LYS A 9 0.54 39.09 6.07
N GLU A 10 1.62 38.34 6.04
CA GLU A 10 2.99 38.87 6.05
C GLU A 10 3.33 39.60 4.74
N ASP A 11 2.83 39.09 3.60
CA ASP A 11 3.07 39.68 2.27
C ASP A 11 2.25 40.93 2.00
N LEU A 12 1.30 41.29 2.91
CA LEU A 12 0.54 42.53 2.77
C LEU A 12 1.45 43.77 2.80
N VAL A 13 1.24 44.66 1.84
CA VAL A 13 1.89 45.96 1.80
C VAL A 13 1.55 46.73 3.10
N GLU A 14 2.52 47.43 3.67
CA GLU A 14 2.46 48.09 4.98
C GLU A 14 1.20 48.96 5.17
N GLN A 15 0.75 49.67 4.13
CA GLN A 15 -0.44 50.51 4.15
C GLN A 15 -1.76 49.75 4.40
N PHE A 16 -1.77 48.43 4.17
CA PHE A 16 -2.93 47.55 4.34
C PHE A 16 -2.87 46.68 5.59
N ARG A 17 -1.73 46.63 6.27
CA ARG A 17 -1.55 45.89 7.52
C ARG A 17 -2.40 46.57 8.64
N GLY A 18 -2.98 45.75 9.47
CA GLY A 18 -3.82 46.23 10.57
C GLY A 18 -5.20 46.78 10.10
N LYS A 19 -5.59 46.55 8.84
CA LYS A 19 -6.91 46.94 8.34
C LYS A 19 -7.86 45.75 8.40
N PRO A 20 -8.83 45.73 9.33
CA PRO A 20 -9.63 44.54 9.61
C PRO A 20 -10.34 43.97 8.38
N ASN A 21 -10.87 44.83 7.51
CA ASN A 21 -11.57 44.38 6.30
C ASN A 21 -10.63 43.74 5.27
N ILE A 22 -9.39 44.24 5.17
CA ILE A 22 -8.39 43.69 4.25
C ILE A 22 -7.85 42.36 4.82
N GLU A 23 -7.58 42.33 6.12
CA GLU A 23 -7.09 41.10 6.78
C GLU A 23 -8.17 39.99 6.73
N ALA A 24 -9.45 40.32 6.90
CA ALA A 24 -10.56 39.37 6.76
C ALA A 24 -10.65 38.83 5.32
N LEU A 25 -10.47 39.67 4.30
CA LEU A 25 -10.47 39.24 2.90
C LEU A 25 -9.30 38.28 2.62
N VAL A 26 -8.12 38.63 3.09
CA VAL A 26 -6.90 37.80 2.94
C VAL A 26 -7.05 36.47 3.69
N GLU A 27 -7.68 36.47 4.85
CA GLU A 27 -7.95 35.28 5.63
C GLU A 27 -8.90 34.31 4.89
N VAL A 28 -9.96 34.81 4.27
CA VAL A 28 -10.83 33.96 3.43
C VAL A 28 -10.09 33.32 2.29
N ILE A 29 -9.25 34.10 1.58
CA ILE A 29 -8.42 33.57 0.48
C ILE A 29 -7.42 32.52 1.01
N GLY A 30 -6.79 32.81 2.17
CA GLY A 30 -5.87 31.89 2.81
C GLY A 30 -6.50 30.56 3.23
N ILE A 31 -7.73 30.59 3.72
CA ILE A 31 -8.50 29.37 4.06
C ILE A 31 -8.74 28.52 2.81
N GLU A 32 -9.17 29.11 1.69
CA GLU A 32 -9.39 28.37 0.46
C GLU A 32 -8.08 27.78 -0.11
N LEU A 33 -6.99 28.52 -0.06
CA LEU A 33 -5.66 28.02 -0.47
C LEU A 33 -5.20 26.88 0.44
N GLN A 34 -5.46 26.97 1.74
CA GLN A 34 -5.11 25.91 2.68
C GLN A 34 -5.89 24.62 2.36
N GLN A 35 -7.19 24.71 2.09
CA GLN A 35 -7.99 23.55 1.70
C GLN A 35 -7.48 22.88 0.42
N VAL A 36 -7.06 23.67 -0.57
CA VAL A 36 -6.46 23.14 -1.81
C VAL A 36 -5.13 22.43 -1.51
N ALA A 37 -4.29 23.02 -0.67
CA ALA A 37 -3.00 22.42 -0.29
C ALA A 37 -3.21 21.11 0.50
N ASP A 38 -4.14 21.09 1.43
CA ASP A 38 -4.50 19.90 2.20
C ASP A 38 -5.04 18.79 1.29
N PHE A 39 -5.87 19.15 0.30
CA PHE A 39 -6.36 18.21 -0.70
C PHE A 39 -5.22 17.61 -1.55
N TYR A 40 -4.25 18.42 -1.98
CA TYR A 40 -3.09 17.90 -2.70
C TYR A 40 -2.24 16.96 -1.84
N GLU A 41 -2.09 17.25 -0.55
CA GLU A 41 -1.37 16.36 0.35
C GLU A 41 -2.13 15.03 0.56
N GLN A 42 -3.45 15.07 0.69
CA GLN A 42 -4.28 13.87 0.72
C GLN A 42 -4.14 13.05 -0.56
N LEU A 43 -4.20 13.69 -1.73
CA LEU A 43 -3.98 12.98 -3.00
C LEU A 43 -2.61 12.31 -3.09
N ARG A 44 -1.59 12.93 -2.51
CA ARG A 44 -0.23 12.39 -2.51
C ARG A 44 -0.10 11.18 -1.59
N THR A 45 -0.72 11.22 -0.42
CA THR A 45 -0.62 10.17 0.60
C THR A 45 -1.59 9.02 0.37
N GLU A 46 -2.81 9.30 -0.07
CA GLU A 46 -3.85 8.29 -0.23
C GLU A 46 -3.76 7.50 -1.54
N ARG A 47 -2.90 7.91 -2.49
CA ARG A 47 -2.64 7.18 -3.73
C ARG A 47 -1.52 6.16 -3.64
N ASP A 48 -0.81 6.16 -2.53
CA ASP A 48 0.20 5.14 -2.26
C ASP A 48 -0.49 3.83 -1.88
N LEU A 49 0.03 2.70 -2.37
CA LEU A 49 -0.52 1.37 -2.09
C LEU A 49 -0.60 1.09 -0.58
N ASP A 50 0.33 1.64 0.19
CA ASP A 50 0.40 1.43 1.64
C ASP A 50 -0.74 2.13 2.41
N HIS A 51 -1.30 3.21 1.84
CA HIS A 51 -2.33 4.04 2.47
C HIS A 51 -3.67 4.04 1.75
N ALA A 52 -3.74 3.48 0.53
CA ALA A 52 -4.97 3.40 -0.25
C ALA A 52 -6.03 2.57 0.47
N VAL A 53 -7.29 3.02 0.45
CA VAL A 53 -8.43 2.35 1.10
C VAL A 53 -9.63 2.26 0.17
N GLY A 54 -10.45 1.24 0.35
CA GLY A 54 -11.70 1.07 -0.36
C GLY A 54 -11.53 1.09 -1.89
N LYS A 55 -12.26 1.97 -2.57
CA LYS A 55 -12.24 2.08 -4.04
C LYS A 55 -10.90 2.49 -4.65
N GLN A 56 -10.02 3.14 -3.90
CA GLN A 56 -8.69 3.48 -4.38
C GLN A 56 -7.85 2.20 -4.50
N LEU A 57 -7.96 1.32 -3.51
CA LEU A 57 -7.32 0.02 -3.52
C LEU A 57 -7.88 -0.88 -4.61
N ASP A 58 -9.20 -0.82 -4.87
CA ASP A 58 -9.84 -1.52 -5.99
C ASP A 58 -9.28 -1.06 -7.34
N GLY A 59 -9.01 0.25 -7.50
CA GLY A 59 -8.35 0.80 -8.69
C GLY A 59 -6.93 0.25 -8.90
N VAL A 60 -6.17 0.02 -7.84
CA VAL A 60 -4.88 -0.70 -7.94
C VAL A 60 -5.11 -2.15 -8.37
N GLY A 61 -6.13 -2.80 -7.83
CA GLY A 61 -6.54 -4.16 -8.21
C GLY A 61 -6.85 -4.28 -9.70
N ASP A 62 -7.54 -3.31 -10.27
CA ASP A 62 -7.82 -3.27 -11.71
C ASP A 62 -6.53 -3.19 -12.56
N ILE A 63 -5.53 -2.43 -12.10
CA ILE A 63 -4.24 -2.28 -12.79
C ILE A 63 -3.44 -3.59 -12.76
N VAL A 64 -3.38 -4.26 -11.61
CA VAL A 64 -2.60 -5.50 -11.43
C VAL A 64 -3.37 -6.76 -11.82
N VAL A 65 -4.63 -6.61 -12.20
CA VAL A 65 -5.54 -7.70 -12.58
C VAL A 65 -5.74 -8.68 -11.42
N MET A 66 -6.24 -8.15 -10.29
CA MET A 66 -6.65 -8.93 -9.13
C MET A 66 -7.84 -8.28 -8.44
N THR A 67 -8.96 -8.94 -8.45
CA THR A 67 -10.17 -8.50 -7.76
C THR A 67 -10.17 -8.93 -6.28
N ARG A 68 -10.98 -8.26 -5.44
CA ARG A 68 -11.19 -8.68 -4.04
C ARG A 68 -11.70 -10.11 -3.93
N LYS A 69 -12.52 -10.54 -4.89
CA LYS A 69 -13.02 -11.90 -4.95
C LYS A 69 -11.89 -12.92 -5.13
N GLU A 70 -11.02 -12.69 -6.11
CA GLU A 70 -9.86 -13.56 -6.37
C GLU A 70 -8.89 -13.59 -5.19
N ALA A 71 -8.66 -12.44 -4.54
CA ALA A 71 -7.86 -12.38 -3.33
C ALA A 71 -8.49 -13.18 -2.18
N GLY A 72 -9.81 -13.11 -1.99
CA GLY A 72 -10.54 -13.90 -1.02
C GLY A 72 -10.48 -15.41 -1.28
N GLU A 73 -10.58 -15.83 -2.54
CA GLU A 73 -10.42 -17.23 -2.93
C GLU A 73 -9.02 -17.76 -2.63
N LEU A 74 -7.98 -16.94 -2.82
CA LEU A 74 -6.61 -17.29 -2.46
C LEU A 74 -6.36 -17.33 -0.96
N ALA A 75 -7.07 -16.50 -0.19
CA ALA A 75 -6.98 -16.51 1.28
C ALA A 75 -7.54 -17.80 1.91
N GLY A 76 -8.29 -18.59 1.14
CA GLY A 76 -8.85 -19.85 1.62
C GLY A 76 -9.95 -19.71 2.66
N ASP A 77 -10.36 -18.49 2.96
CA ASP A 77 -11.42 -18.21 3.92
C ASP A 77 -12.79 -18.31 3.25
N PRO A 78 -13.77 -19.00 3.87
CA PRO A 78 -15.15 -19.04 3.38
C PRO A 78 -15.89 -17.73 3.65
N ILE A 79 -15.19 -16.60 3.67
CA ILE A 79 -15.78 -15.27 3.83
C ILE A 79 -16.63 -15.00 2.57
N PRO A 80 -17.87 -14.52 2.72
CA PRO A 80 -18.64 -14.04 1.57
C PRO A 80 -17.77 -13.05 0.79
N PHE A 81 -17.56 -13.31 -0.48
CA PHE A 81 -16.57 -12.70 -1.40
C PHE A 81 -16.58 -11.16 -1.47
N ASP A 82 -17.51 -10.51 -0.79
CA ASP A 82 -17.65 -9.04 -0.76
C ASP A 82 -17.01 -8.36 0.46
N VAL A 83 -16.31 -9.11 1.34
CA VAL A 83 -15.93 -8.61 2.67
C VAL A 83 -14.46 -8.86 3.02
N ILE A 84 -13.58 -9.05 2.04
CA ILE A 84 -12.15 -9.03 2.36
C ILE A 84 -11.75 -7.61 2.79
N ASP A 85 -11.13 -7.50 3.96
CA ASP A 85 -10.66 -6.22 4.49
C ASP A 85 -9.53 -5.63 3.64
N ASP A 86 -9.37 -4.30 3.71
CA ASP A 86 -8.40 -3.59 2.89
C ASP A 86 -6.95 -4.03 3.18
N ASP A 87 -6.63 -4.40 4.42
CA ASP A 87 -5.27 -4.81 4.79
C ASP A 87 -4.91 -6.16 4.19
N THR A 88 -5.82 -7.14 4.28
CA THR A 88 -5.65 -8.44 3.64
C THR A 88 -5.61 -8.30 2.12
N TYR A 89 -6.52 -7.52 1.52
CA TYR A 89 -6.52 -7.27 0.08
C TYR A 89 -5.22 -6.63 -0.39
N ARG A 90 -4.68 -5.67 0.35
CA ARG A 90 -3.38 -5.02 0.08
C ARG A 90 -2.24 -6.03 0.02
N GLN A 91 -2.18 -6.98 0.95
CA GLN A 91 -1.15 -8.03 0.94
C GLN A 91 -1.20 -8.86 -0.35
N TYR A 92 -2.41 -9.26 -0.79
CA TYR A 92 -2.58 -9.99 -2.04
C TYR A 92 -2.25 -9.16 -3.28
N LEU A 93 -2.52 -7.84 -3.27
CA LEU A 93 -2.11 -6.94 -4.34
C LEU A 93 -0.57 -6.84 -4.42
N ILE A 94 0.11 -6.68 -3.29
CA ILE A 94 1.58 -6.66 -3.25
C ILE A 94 2.15 -8.00 -3.75
N TYR A 95 1.56 -9.12 -3.34
CA TYR A 95 1.91 -10.43 -3.85
C TYR A 95 1.73 -10.52 -5.38
N LYS A 96 0.60 -10.05 -5.90
CA LYS A 96 0.33 -10.04 -7.34
C LYS A 96 1.31 -9.16 -8.11
N ILE A 97 1.66 -7.98 -7.58
CA ILE A 97 2.69 -7.11 -8.15
C ILE A 97 4.02 -7.85 -8.21
N LEU A 98 4.42 -8.48 -7.10
CA LEU A 98 5.65 -9.27 -7.05
C LEU A 98 5.63 -10.39 -8.10
N LYS A 99 4.53 -11.14 -8.19
CA LYS A 99 4.35 -12.21 -9.18
C LYS A 99 4.43 -11.70 -10.62
N ASN A 100 3.87 -10.53 -10.91
CA ASN A 100 3.88 -9.93 -12.25
C ASN A 100 5.26 -9.35 -12.64
N THR A 101 6.10 -9.01 -11.67
CA THR A 101 7.40 -8.36 -11.88
C THR A 101 8.61 -9.22 -11.53
N CYS A 102 8.40 -10.41 -10.98
CA CYS A 102 9.50 -11.27 -10.57
C CYS A 102 10.20 -11.91 -11.79
N ASP A 103 11.51 -12.00 -11.72
CA ASP A 103 12.36 -12.70 -12.69
C ASP A 103 12.50 -14.20 -12.37
N CYS A 104 11.65 -14.71 -11.47
CA CYS A 104 11.68 -16.10 -10.98
C CYS A 104 13.03 -16.51 -10.36
N THR A 105 13.72 -15.55 -9.76
CA THR A 105 14.95 -15.84 -9.01
C THR A 105 14.63 -16.37 -7.61
N TYR A 106 15.53 -17.14 -7.01
CA TYR A 106 15.31 -17.65 -5.65
C TYR A 106 15.04 -16.55 -4.60
N PRO A 107 15.68 -15.35 -4.64
CA PRO A 107 15.34 -14.27 -3.73
C PRO A 107 13.89 -13.78 -3.87
N ASP A 108 13.35 -13.75 -5.10
CA ASP A 108 11.97 -13.34 -5.34
C ASP A 108 10.97 -14.35 -4.77
N ILE A 109 11.28 -15.63 -4.93
CA ILE A 109 10.47 -16.72 -4.36
C ILE A 109 10.47 -16.64 -2.84
N ILE A 110 11.64 -16.49 -2.21
CA ILE A 110 11.75 -16.33 -0.75
C ILE A 110 10.98 -15.09 -0.27
N LYS A 111 11.04 -13.99 -1.00
CA LYS A 111 10.32 -12.76 -0.68
C LYS A 111 8.80 -12.96 -0.73
N ALA A 112 8.32 -13.67 -1.76
CA ALA A 112 6.90 -14.01 -1.88
C ALA A 112 6.43 -14.90 -0.72
N PHE A 113 7.20 -15.91 -0.35
CA PHE A 113 6.89 -16.76 0.81
C PHE A 113 6.84 -15.97 2.11
N LYS A 114 7.79 -15.08 2.35
CA LYS A 114 7.84 -14.26 3.57
C LYS A 114 6.66 -13.31 3.76
N MET A 115 5.86 -13.08 2.75
CA MET A 115 4.65 -12.27 2.88
C MET A 115 3.52 -12.99 3.63
N PHE A 116 3.51 -14.33 3.55
CA PHE A 116 2.46 -15.17 4.14
C PHE A 116 2.99 -16.20 5.14
N TRP A 117 4.33 -16.25 5.31
CA TRP A 117 5.00 -17.27 6.07
C TRP A 117 6.13 -16.68 6.92
N ASP A 118 5.94 -16.63 8.22
CA ASP A 118 6.88 -16.03 9.18
C ASP A 118 8.06 -16.94 9.57
N TYR A 119 8.02 -18.22 9.15
CA TYR A 119 9.06 -19.17 9.51
C TYR A 119 10.24 -19.14 8.54
N PRO A 120 11.43 -19.60 8.97
CA PRO A 120 12.59 -19.66 8.09
C PRO A 120 12.34 -20.61 6.91
N LEU A 121 12.78 -20.20 5.73
CA LEU A 121 12.77 -20.98 4.51
C LEU A 121 14.21 -21.21 4.09
N TYR A 122 14.63 -22.45 3.98
CA TYR A 122 15.98 -22.85 3.54
C TYR A 122 15.93 -23.22 2.07
N TYR A 123 16.91 -22.73 1.34
CA TYR A 123 17.09 -23.03 -0.07
C TYR A 123 18.30 -23.95 -0.27
N THR A 124 18.11 -25.01 -1.03
CA THR A 124 19.17 -25.91 -1.47
C THR A 124 19.00 -26.29 -2.93
N GLU A 125 20.11 -26.56 -3.60
CA GLU A 125 20.13 -27.11 -4.95
C GLU A 125 20.62 -28.55 -4.88
N ASP A 126 19.96 -29.44 -5.61
CA ASP A 126 20.40 -30.82 -5.73
C ASP A 126 21.45 -30.94 -6.86
N PRO A 127 22.71 -31.32 -6.57
CA PRO A 127 23.73 -31.50 -7.60
C PRO A 127 23.37 -32.57 -8.63
N GLU A 128 22.54 -33.55 -8.27
CA GLU A 128 22.12 -34.64 -9.15
C GLU A 128 20.94 -34.28 -10.04
N GLN A 129 20.23 -33.21 -9.71
CA GLN A 129 19.09 -32.73 -10.47
C GLN A 129 19.27 -31.27 -10.86
N PRO A 130 20.00 -30.98 -11.94
CA PRO A 130 20.23 -29.60 -12.38
C PRO A 130 18.92 -28.89 -12.69
N ALA A 131 18.85 -27.61 -12.34
CA ALA A 131 17.68 -26.74 -12.45
C ALA A 131 16.50 -27.08 -11.51
N THR A 132 16.76 -27.82 -10.42
CA THR A 132 15.78 -28.09 -9.36
C THR A 132 16.09 -27.26 -8.14
N MET A 133 15.13 -26.44 -7.69
CA MET A 133 15.20 -25.69 -6.45
C MET A 133 14.42 -26.43 -5.36
N ILE A 134 15.07 -26.67 -4.23
CA ILE A 134 14.44 -27.30 -3.06
C ILE A 134 14.29 -26.25 -1.98
N PHE A 135 13.05 -26.00 -1.56
CA PHE A 135 12.73 -25.14 -0.44
C PHE A 135 12.32 -26.02 0.73
N ASP A 136 13.03 -25.89 1.85
CA ASP A 136 12.76 -26.63 3.09
C ASP A 136 12.33 -25.65 4.17
N THR A 137 11.23 -25.97 4.82
CA THR A 137 10.69 -25.19 5.96
C THR A 137 11.33 -25.58 7.28
N GLY A 138 12.18 -26.61 7.30
CA GLY A 138 12.76 -27.17 8.53
C GLY A 138 11.73 -27.87 9.42
N GLU A 139 12.09 -28.11 10.68
CA GLU A 139 11.17 -28.66 11.67
C GLU A 139 10.19 -27.57 12.11
N LEU A 140 8.93 -27.69 11.66
CA LEU A 140 7.86 -26.81 12.09
C LEU A 140 7.42 -27.14 13.51
N PRO A 141 7.12 -26.17 14.37
CA PRO A 141 6.48 -26.41 15.65
C PRO A 141 5.16 -27.16 15.42
N GLY A 142 4.90 -28.21 16.19
CA GLY A 142 3.87 -29.24 15.97
C GLY A 142 2.40 -28.80 15.91
N ASN A 143 2.10 -27.64 15.39
CA ASN A 143 0.73 -27.17 15.11
C ASN A 143 0.69 -26.03 14.06
N VAL A 144 1.59 -26.02 13.12
CA VAL A 144 1.63 -24.99 12.06
C VAL A 144 1.13 -25.62 10.76
N ASP A 145 0.13 -24.99 10.17
CA ASP A 145 -0.36 -25.40 8.86
C ASP A 145 0.74 -25.25 7.80
N THR A 146 0.73 -26.14 6.82
CA THR A 146 1.66 -26.06 5.68
C THR A 146 1.47 -24.73 4.93
N PRO A 147 2.55 -24.11 4.40
CA PRO A 147 2.41 -22.89 3.62
C PRO A 147 1.44 -23.09 2.46
N PRO A 148 0.68 -22.07 2.10
CA PRO A 148 -0.23 -22.16 0.96
C PRO A 148 0.57 -22.51 -0.30
N LEU A 149 0.10 -23.54 -1.01
CA LEU A 149 0.67 -23.92 -2.30
C LEU A 149 0.29 -22.84 -3.34
N PHE A 150 1.29 -22.21 -3.92
CA PHE A 150 1.14 -21.18 -4.97
C PHE A 150 1.02 -21.78 -6.36
#